data_47efd5c492157005c0d6976fec55de81
#
_entry.id   47efd5c492157005c0d6976fec55de81
#
_cell.length_a   1.000
_cell.length_b   1.000
_cell.length_c   1.000
_cell.angle_alpha   90.00
_cell.angle_beta   90.00
_cell.angle_gamma   90.00
#
_symmetry.space_group_name_H-M   'P 1'
#
loop_
_entity.id
_entity.type
_entity.pdbx_description
1 polymer ?
#
loop_
_entity_poly.entity_id
_entity_poly.type
_entity_poly.pdbx_seq_one_letter_code
_entity_poly.pdbx_strand_id
1 'polypeptide(L)'
;MSNKNEEIQEFGQTVLEDNSKHKRIHLLSIIGEIEGHELLGSNTKTTKYEHVLPKLAQLEDDDSLDGLLVLLQTCGGDVESGLAIAEMIASLSKPSVSLVLGGSHSIGVPIAVSTNYSYIVPSGTMVVHPVRMNGLFIGAQQTYDYFQSIQDRIVHFITTHSNVSKDRLEQLMINTGHFTKDLGTILVGCEAVNEGIINETGGIKDAVSKLYDLIEKQKKSNNEQ
;
A
#
# COMPACT_ATOMS: atom_id res chain seq x y z
N MET A 1 -29.11 2.50 5.76
CA MET A 1 -28.52 1.14 5.73
C MET A 1 -28.15 0.67 4.32
N SER A 2 -28.81 1.16 3.24
CA SER A 2 -28.47 0.78 1.85
C SER A 2 -27.09 1.28 1.42
N ASN A 3 -26.69 2.47 1.82
CA ASN A 3 -25.46 3.13 1.38
C ASN A 3 -24.14 2.42 1.81
N LYS A 4 -24.07 1.86 3.03
CA LYS A 4 -22.84 1.17 3.51
C LYS A 4 -22.58 -0.14 2.74
N ASN A 5 -23.60 -0.88 2.36
CA ASN A 5 -23.43 -2.12 1.59
C ASN A 5 -23.03 -1.84 0.12
N GLU A 6 -23.53 -0.77 -0.45
CA GLU A 6 -23.17 -0.32 -1.80
C GLU A 6 -21.71 0.13 -1.85
N GLU A 7 -21.22 0.90 -0.88
CA GLU A 7 -19.81 1.31 -0.80
C GLU A 7 -18.84 0.11 -0.65
N ILE A 8 -19.22 -0.90 0.15
CA ILE A 8 -18.42 -2.13 0.27
C ILE A 8 -18.40 -2.90 -1.05
N GLN A 9 -19.54 -3.06 -1.70
CA GLN A 9 -19.66 -3.84 -2.94
C GLN A 9 -18.99 -3.15 -4.14
N GLU A 10 -19.13 -1.83 -4.22
CA GLU A 10 -18.66 -1.06 -5.37
C GLU A 10 -17.20 -0.62 -5.24
N PHE A 11 -16.76 -0.21 -4.04
CA PHE A 11 -15.44 0.40 -3.82
C PHE A 11 -14.56 -0.34 -2.81
N GLY A 12 -15.05 -1.39 -2.15
CA GLY A 12 -14.27 -2.08 -1.11
C GLY A 12 -13.95 -1.21 0.11
N GLN A 13 -14.81 -0.24 0.44
CA GLN A 13 -14.59 0.74 1.49
C GLN A 13 -15.75 0.76 2.48
N THR A 14 -15.45 1.04 3.73
CA THR A 14 -16.47 1.23 4.77
C THR A 14 -15.87 1.93 5.99
N VAL A 15 -16.75 2.38 6.89
CA VAL A 15 -16.35 2.90 8.20
C VAL A 15 -16.62 1.82 9.25
N LEU A 16 -15.58 1.42 9.98
CA LEU A 16 -15.66 0.58 11.16
C LEU A 16 -15.90 1.47 12.38
N GLU A 17 -16.93 1.16 13.17
CA GLU A 17 -17.31 1.91 14.36
C GLU A 17 -17.18 1.02 15.60
N ASP A 18 -16.30 1.40 16.52
CA ASP A 18 -16.24 0.81 17.86
C ASP A 18 -16.96 1.74 18.85
N ASN A 19 -18.23 1.42 19.10
CA ASN A 19 -19.05 2.22 20.02
C ASN A 19 -18.55 2.17 21.47
N SER A 20 -17.81 1.13 21.86
CA SER A 20 -17.23 1.01 23.21
C SER A 20 -16.03 1.91 23.43
N LYS A 21 -15.26 2.15 22.37
CA LYS A 21 -14.05 2.99 22.37
C LYS A 21 -14.27 4.36 21.74
N HIS A 22 -15.48 4.60 21.23
CA HIS A 22 -15.81 5.83 20.49
C HIS A 22 -14.82 6.15 19.38
N LYS A 23 -14.46 5.13 18.57
CA LYS A 23 -13.53 5.25 17.46
C LYS A 23 -14.18 4.90 16.14
N ARG A 24 -13.88 5.70 15.14
CA ARG A 24 -14.34 5.51 13.76
C ARG A 24 -13.15 5.41 12.83
N ILE A 25 -12.98 4.27 12.20
CA ILE A 25 -11.86 3.96 11.32
C ILE A 25 -12.39 3.83 9.89
N HIS A 26 -11.77 4.55 8.96
CA HIS A 26 -11.99 4.30 7.55
C HIS A 26 -11.24 3.02 7.14
N LEU A 27 -11.95 2.05 6.56
CA LEU A 27 -11.37 0.85 5.97
C LEU A 27 -11.32 1.03 4.46
N LEU A 28 -10.13 0.92 3.89
CA LEU A 28 -9.86 0.97 2.46
C LEU A 28 -9.29 -0.36 2.00
N SER A 29 -9.88 -0.98 0.98
CA SER A 29 -9.36 -2.19 0.36
C SER A 29 -8.73 -1.89 -1.00
N ILE A 30 -7.47 -2.29 -1.18
CA ILE A 30 -6.75 -2.26 -2.46
C ILE A 30 -6.69 -3.70 -2.97
N ILE A 31 -7.59 -4.04 -3.90
CA ILE A 31 -7.78 -5.41 -4.36
C ILE A 31 -7.70 -5.47 -5.89
N GLY A 32 -6.97 -6.45 -6.39
CA GLY A 32 -6.77 -6.66 -7.83
C GLY A 32 -5.65 -5.80 -8.39
N GLU A 33 -5.73 -5.48 -9.68
CA GLU A 33 -4.74 -4.66 -10.37
C GLU A 33 -4.98 -3.17 -10.10
N ILE A 34 -3.92 -2.40 -9.92
CA ILE A 34 -4.02 -0.93 -9.77
C ILE A 34 -4.18 -0.35 -11.17
N GLU A 35 -5.37 0.15 -11.44
CA GLU A 35 -5.74 0.71 -12.74
C GLU A 35 -5.19 2.12 -12.90
N GLY A 36 -4.65 2.40 -14.09
CA GLY A 36 -4.13 3.71 -14.46
C GLY A 36 -5.13 4.52 -15.27
N HIS A 37 -4.61 5.26 -16.27
CA HIS A 37 -5.43 6.08 -17.16
C HIS A 37 -6.19 5.28 -18.22
N GLU A 38 -5.83 4.03 -18.45
CA GLU A 38 -6.52 3.13 -19.37
C GLU A 38 -7.46 2.22 -18.58
N LEU A 39 -8.71 2.10 -19.08
CA LEU A 39 -9.69 1.19 -18.49
C LEU A 39 -9.32 -0.26 -18.81
N LEU A 40 -9.14 -1.07 -17.79
CA LEU A 40 -8.94 -2.49 -17.94
C LEU A 40 -10.27 -3.20 -18.28
N GLY A 41 -10.16 -4.36 -18.93
CA GLY A 41 -11.34 -5.12 -19.35
C GLY A 41 -12.23 -5.51 -18.17
N SER A 42 -13.54 -5.61 -18.40
CA SER A 42 -14.55 -5.93 -17.38
C SER A 42 -14.34 -7.26 -16.62
N ASN A 43 -13.46 -8.12 -17.12
CA ASN A 43 -13.09 -9.39 -16.49
C ASN A 43 -11.90 -9.27 -15.50
N THR A 44 -11.27 -8.11 -15.42
CA THR A 44 -10.16 -7.85 -14.50
C THR A 44 -10.70 -7.16 -13.24
N LYS A 45 -10.35 -7.70 -12.08
CA LYS A 45 -10.61 -6.98 -10.82
C LYS A 45 -9.57 -5.91 -10.63
N THR A 46 -10.01 -4.68 -10.42
CA THR A 46 -9.13 -3.51 -10.33
C THR A 46 -9.44 -2.65 -9.11
N THR A 47 -8.44 -1.93 -8.65
CA THR A 47 -8.58 -0.77 -7.78
C THR A 47 -8.33 0.47 -8.62
N LYS A 48 -9.32 1.36 -8.68
CA LYS A 48 -9.28 2.59 -9.47
C LYS A 48 -8.78 3.74 -8.59
N TYR A 49 -7.66 4.35 -8.96
CA TYR A 49 -7.06 5.42 -8.18
C TYR A 49 -7.99 6.66 -8.07
N GLU A 50 -8.79 6.96 -9.08
CA GLU A 50 -9.77 8.04 -9.08
C GLU A 50 -10.93 7.82 -8.09
N HIS A 51 -11.13 6.60 -7.60
CA HIS A 51 -12.05 6.29 -6.51
C HIS A 51 -11.38 6.34 -5.14
N VAL A 52 -10.06 6.10 -5.09
CA VAL A 52 -9.28 6.06 -3.84
C VAL A 52 -8.87 7.45 -3.39
N LEU A 53 -8.28 8.26 -4.27
CA LEU A 53 -7.75 9.58 -3.91
C LEU A 53 -8.79 10.53 -3.30
N PRO A 54 -10.02 10.68 -3.86
CA PRO A 54 -11.03 11.53 -3.24
C PRO A 54 -11.47 11.04 -1.84
N LYS A 55 -11.46 9.73 -1.62
CA LYS A 55 -11.80 9.16 -0.30
C LYS A 55 -10.71 9.40 0.73
N LEU A 56 -9.45 9.37 0.34
CA LEU A 56 -8.35 9.73 1.23
C LEU A 56 -8.39 11.24 1.57
N ALA A 57 -8.72 12.09 0.59
CA ALA A 57 -8.92 13.51 0.84
C ALA A 57 -10.12 13.77 1.79
N GLN A 58 -11.24 13.06 1.58
CA GLN A 58 -12.38 13.10 2.50
C GLN A 58 -12.02 12.62 3.91
N LEU A 59 -11.22 11.56 4.01
CA LEU A 59 -10.73 11.06 5.31
C LEU A 59 -9.92 12.13 6.05
N GLU A 60 -9.04 12.83 5.34
CA GLU A 60 -8.21 13.89 5.95
C GLU A 60 -9.07 15.03 6.50
N ASP A 61 -10.11 15.45 5.77
CA ASP A 61 -11.00 16.57 6.11
C ASP A 61 -12.09 16.20 7.14
N ASP A 62 -12.41 14.91 7.34
CA ASP A 62 -13.49 14.47 8.23
C ASP A 62 -13.00 14.22 9.67
N ASP A 63 -13.15 15.22 10.53
CA ASP A 63 -12.78 15.15 11.96
C ASP A 63 -13.48 14.01 12.73
N SER A 64 -14.56 13.44 12.19
CA SER A 64 -15.26 12.31 12.81
C SER A 64 -14.55 10.97 12.59
N LEU A 65 -13.57 10.90 11.70
CA LEU A 65 -12.77 9.71 11.42
C LEU A 65 -11.41 9.80 12.13
N ASP A 66 -11.06 8.77 12.87
CA ASP A 66 -9.88 8.74 13.74
C ASP A 66 -8.64 8.15 13.07
N GLY A 67 -8.80 7.35 12.01
CA GLY A 67 -7.66 6.69 11.36
C GLY A 67 -8.04 5.85 10.14
N LEU A 68 -7.02 5.27 9.50
CA LEU A 68 -7.11 4.50 8.27
C LEU A 68 -6.60 3.07 8.47
N LEU A 69 -7.39 2.08 8.06
CA LEU A 69 -6.95 0.70 7.89
C LEU A 69 -6.95 0.35 6.40
N VAL A 70 -5.79 -0.01 5.86
CA VAL A 70 -5.63 -0.42 4.46
C VAL A 70 -5.49 -1.94 4.37
N LEU A 71 -6.40 -2.61 3.67
CA LEU A 71 -6.29 -4.04 3.36
C LEU A 71 -5.73 -4.23 1.94
N LEU A 72 -4.72 -5.08 1.81
CA LEU A 72 -3.97 -5.25 0.57
C LEU A 72 -4.05 -6.68 0.04
N GLN A 73 -4.52 -6.79 -1.20
CA GLN A 73 -4.52 -8.00 -2.02
C GLN A 73 -4.35 -7.60 -3.49
N THR A 74 -3.14 -7.17 -3.87
CA THR A 74 -2.87 -6.63 -5.21
C THR A 74 -1.66 -7.27 -5.88
N CYS A 75 -1.74 -7.46 -7.17
CA CYS A 75 -0.60 -7.85 -8.00
C CYS A 75 0.26 -6.66 -8.46
N GLY A 76 -0.10 -5.43 -8.06
CA GLY A 76 0.48 -4.20 -8.58
C GLY A 76 -0.34 -3.65 -9.75
N GLY A 77 0.28 -2.94 -10.66
CA GLY A 77 -0.35 -2.32 -11.83
C GLY A 77 0.34 -1.03 -12.25
N ASP A 78 -0.45 0.01 -12.55
CA ASP A 78 0.06 1.30 -12.98
C ASP A 78 0.91 1.98 -11.91
N VAL A 79 2.13 2.37 -12.29
CA VAL A 79 3.13 2.89 -11.36
C VAL A 79 2.76 4.28 -10.84
N GLU A 80 2.32 5.17 -11.72
CA GLU A 80 2.01 6.56 -11.33
C GLU A 80 0.78 6.60 -10.42
N SER A 81 -0.24 5.82 -10.73
CA SER A 81 -1.44 5.69 -9.89
C SER A 81 -1.14 5.05 -8.55
N GLY A 82 -0.30 4.02 -8.52
CA GLY A 82 0.12 3.37 -7.28
C GLY A 82 0.97 4.28 -6.39
N LEU A 83 1.91 5.04 -6.95
CA LEU A 83 2.66 6.05 -6.21
C LEU A 83 1.76 7.18 -5.72
N ALA A 84 0.80 7.65 -6.51
CA ALA A 84 -0.15 8.67 -6.08
C ALA A 84 -0.96 8.22 -4.85
N ILE A 85 -1.43 6.97 -4.83
CA ILE A 85 -2.11 6.39 -3.67
C ILE A 85 -1.16 6.31 -2.47
N ALA A 86 0.07 5.84 -2.66
CA ALA A 86 1.06 5.68 -1.59
C ALA A 86 1.44 7.03 -0.97
N GLU A 87 1.73 8.05 -1.78
CA GLU A 87 2.03 9.41 -1.32
C GLU A 87 0.85 10.04 -0.57
N MET A 88 -0.36 9.84 -1.08
CA MET A 88 -1.56 10.35 -0.43
C MET A 88 -1.74 9.73 0.97
N ILE A 89 -1.55 8.41 1.11
CA ILE A 89 -1.62 7.71 2.41
C ILE A 89 -0.50 8.20 3.34
N ALA A 90 0.73 8.31 2.85
CA ALA A 90 1.88 8.74 3.65
C ALA A 90 1.77 10.18 4.15
N SER A 91 1.04 11.04 3.42
CA SER A 91 0.81 12.44 3.76
C SER A 91 -0.35 12.69 4.72
N LEU A 92 -1.16 11.66 5.07
CA LEU A 92 -2.27 11.83 6.01
C LEU A 92 -1.78 12.22 7.40
N SER A 93 -2.48 13.16 8.02
CA SER A 93 -2.26 13.53 9.41
C SER A 93 -2.78 12.48 10.39
N LYS A 94 -3.71 11.63 9.95
CA LYS A 94 -4.37 10.62 10.76
C LYS A 94 -3.59 9.31 10.81
N PRO A 95 -3.59 8.61 11.96
CA PRO A 95 -2.94 7.31 12.11
C PRO A 95 -3.43 6.30 11.08
N SER A 96 -2.49 5.55 10.53
CA SER A 96 -2.78 4.57 9.50
C SER A 96 -2.04 3.26 9.72
N VAL A 97 -2.68 2.15 9.36
CA VAL A 97 -2.10 0.80 9.40
C VAL A 97 -2.46 0.06 8.12
N SER A 98 -1.49 -0.64 7.54
CA SER A 98 -1.71 -1.55 6.41
C SER A 98 -1.66 -3.01 6.85
N LEU A 99 -2.43 -3.85 6.17
CA LEU A 99 -2.40 -5.31 6.34
C LEU A 99 -2.38 -6.00 4.97
N VAL A 100 -1.27 -6.65 4.68
CA VAL A 100 -1.12 -7.52 3.50
C VAL A 100 -1.73 -8.88 3.81
N LEU A 101 -2.85 -9.21 3.14
CA LEU A 101 -3.62 -10.43 3.36
C LEU A 101 -3.21 -11.59 2.45
N GLY A 102 -2.95 -11.32 1.18
CA GLY A 102 -2.51 -12.34 0.22
C GLY A 102 -1.27 -11.88 -0.50
N GLY A 103 -1.37 -10.84 -1.32
CA GLY A 103 -0.23 -10.26 -2.04
C GLY A 103 -0.20 -8.75 -1.98
N SER A 104 1.00 -8.17 -1.91
CA SER A 104 1.24 -6.77 -2.21
C SER A 104 2.49 -6.70 -3.09
N HIS A 105 2.27 -6.83 -4.40
CA HIS A 105 3.34 -7.05 -5.37
C HIS A 105 3.63 -5.77 -6.16
N SER A 106 4.88 -5.63 -6.62
CA SER A 106 5.28 -4.54 -7.52
C SER A 106 4.96 -3.16 -6.90
N ILE A 107 4.17 -2.34 -7.56
CA ILE A 107 3.76 -1.03 -7.04
C ILE A 107 2.82 -1.13 -5.81
N GLY A 108 2.33 -2.30 -5.46
CA GLY A 108 1.66 -2.56 -4.19
C GLY A 108 2.60 -2.45 -2.98
N VAL A 109 3.92 -2.66 -3.17
CA VAL A 109 4.91 -2.56 -2.08
C VAL A 109 4.98 -1.14 -1.50
N PRO A 110 5.14 -0.06 -2.29
CA PRO A 110 5.02 1.31 -1.79
C PRO A 110 3.73 1.56 -1.01
N ILE A 111 2.58 1.08 -1.49
CA ILE A 111 1.30 1.25 -0.79
C ILE A 111 1.32 0.54 0.58
N ALA A 112 1.90 -0.66 0.66
CA ALA A 112 1.99 -1.39 1.92
C ALA A 112 2.82 -0.66 2.98
N VAL A 113 3.89 0.04 2.59
CA VAL A 113 4.79 0.75 3.50
C VAL A 113 4.41 2.22 3.73
N SER A 114 3.42 2.74 3.03
CA SER A 114 3.01 4.15 3.12
C SER A 114 2.30 4.52 4.44
N THR A 115 1.87 3.54 5.22
CA THR A 115 1.17 3.73 6.49
C THR A 115 2.13 3.87 7.66
N ASN A 116 1.65 4.40 8.80
CA ASN A 116 2.48 4.53 10.02
C ASN A 116 2.94 3.18 10.57
N TYR A 117 2.23 2.09 10.26
CA TYR A 117 2.61 0.73 10.64
C TYR A 117 2.06 -0.30 9.67
N SER A 118 2.84 -1.31 9.35
CA SER A 118 2.49 -2.32 8.34
C SER A 118 2.53 -3.74 8.90
N TYR A 119 1.53 -4.53 8.54
CA TYR A 119 1.44 -5.96 8.85
C TYR A 119 1.37 -6.80 7.58
N ILE A 120 1.87 -8.03 7.68
CA ILE A 120 1.67 -9.09 6.69
C ILE A 120 1.23 -10.37 7.40
N VAL A 121 0.23 -11.08 6.85
CA VAL A 121 -0.12 -12.39 7.38
C VAL A 121 0.97 -13.43 7.07
N PRO A 122 1.10 -14.54 7.85
CA PRO A 122 2.17 -15.52 7.64
C PRO A 122 2.25 -16.11 6.23
N SER A 123 1.13 -16.25 5.54
CA SER A 123 1.04 -16.71 4.15
C SER A 123 1.03 -15.60 3.10
N GLY A 124 1.07 -14.34 3.54
CA GLY A 124 1.09 -13.18 2.65
C GLY A 124 2.40 -13.11 1.87
N THR A 125 2.36 -12.54 0.69
CA THR A 125 3.53 -12.44 -0.20
C THR A 125 3.78 -11.01 -0.63
N MET A 126 5.05 -10.66 -0.78
CA MET A 126 5.49 -9.43 -1.45
C MET A 126 6.42 -9.80 -2.59
N VAL A 127 6.26 -9.13 -3.72
CA VAL A 127 7.17 -9.30 -4.86
C VAL A 127 7.80 -7.95 -5.17
N VAL A 128 9.11 -7.89 -5.01
CA VAL A 128 9.93 -6.74 -5.39
C VAL A 128 10.70 -7.07 -6.67
N HIS A 129 10.57 -6.22 -7.68
CA HIS A 129 11.23 -6.39 -8.97
C HIS A 129 11.49 -5.03 -9.62
N PRO A 130 12.40 -4.93 -10.61
CA PRO A 130 12.63 -3.69 -11.35
C PRO A 130 11.39 -3.25 -12.12
N VAL A 131 11.31 -1.97 -12.43
CA VAL A 131 10.25 -1.40 -13.28
C VAL A 131 10.20 -2.14 -14.62
N ARG A 132 8.99 -2.49 -15.04
CA ARG A 132 8.71 -3.13 -16.33
C ARG A 132 7.79 -2.23 -17.14
N MET A 133 8.09 -2.08 -18.39
CA MET A 133 7.22 -1.37 -19.34
C MET A 133 7.18 -2.11 -20.67
N ASN A 134 6.03 -2.04 -21.32
CA ASN A 134 5.83 -2.50 -22.68
C ASN A 134 5.47 -1.29 -23.54
N GLY A 135 6.10 -1.14 -24.72
CA GLY A 135 5.77 -0.04 -25.60
C GLY A 135 6.79 0.18 -26.72
N LEU A 136 6.49 1.13 -27.58
CA LEU A 136 7.43 1.65 -28.56
C LEU A 136 8.27 2.75 -27.94
N PHE A 137 9.59 2.58 -27.94
CA PHE A 137 10.53 3.53 -27.36
C PHE A 137 11.35 4.22 -28.44
N ILE A 138 11.53 5.53 -28.33
CA ILE A 138 12.32 6.36 -29.25
C ILE A 138 13.53 6.92 -28.49
N GLY A 139 14.73 6.53 -28.91
CA GLY A 139 15.99 6.95 -28.27
C GLY A 139 16.38 6.08 -27.07
N ALA A 140 17.48 5.35 -27.22
CA ALA A 140 17.92 4.37 -26.21
C ALA A 140 18.31 5.04 -24.88
N GLN A 141 19.06 6.13 -24.91
CA GLN A 141 19.54 6.81 -23.70
C GLN A 141 18.38 7.45 -22.94
N GLN A 142 17.52 8.19 -23.63
CA GLN A 142 16.36 8.86 -23.00
C GLN A 142 15.39 7.84 -22.37
N THR A 143 15.21 6.70 -23.03
CA THR A 143 14.40 5.60 -22.49
C THR A 143 15.03 5.03 -21.22
N TYR A 144 16.32 4.77 -21.23
CA TYR A 144 17.03 4.29 -20.04
C TYR A 144 16.93 5.27 -18.88
N ASP A 145 17.21 6.56 -19.12
CA ASP A 145 17.17 7.60 -18.10
C ASP A 145 15.75 7.74 -17.51
N TYR A 146 14.73 7.61 -18.33
CA TYR A 146 13.32 7.62 -17.88
C TYR A 146 12.99 6.43 -16.97
N PHE A 147 13.37 5.21 -17.37
CA PHE A 147 13.18 4.01 -16.54
C PHE A 147 13.93 4.13 -15.22
N GLN A 148 15.17 4.60 -15.26
CA GLN A 148 15.97 4.79 -14.06
C GLN A 148 15.31 5.79 -13.12
N SER A 149 14.77 6.89 -13.64
CA SER A 149 14.06 7.89 -12.84
C SER A 149 12.82 7.31 -12.13
N ILE A 150 12.02 6.46 -12.81
CA ILE A 150 10.88 5.80 -12.19
C ILE A 150 11.36 4.81 -11.12
N GLN A 151 12.37 4.01 -11.42
CA GLN A 151 12.96 3.06 -10.49
C GLN A 151 13.45 3.75 -9.23
N ASP A 152 14.17 4.86 -9.37
CA ASP A 152 14.73 5.64 -8.25
C ASP A 152 13.62 6.23 -7.36
N ARG A 153 12.50 6.67 -7.93
CA ARG A 153 11.33 7.15 -7.17
C ARG A 153 10.73 6.04 -6.30
N ILE A 154 10.54 4.85 -6.87
CA ILE A 154 10.00 3.70 -6.13
C ILE A 154 10.95 3.28 -5.02
N VAL A 155 12.24 3.14 -5.31
CA VAL A 155 13.26 2.76 -4.33
C VAL A 155 13.33 3.79 -3.22
N HIS A 156 13.36 5.08 -3.56
CA HIS A 156 13.37 6.17 -2.59
C HIS A 156 12.14 6.12 -1.67
N PHE A 157 10.94 5.95 -2.24
CA PHE A 157 9.71 5.88 -1.45
C PHE A 157 9.76 4.70 -0.45
N ILE A 158 10.08 3.48 -0.92
CA ILE A 158 10.13 2.29 -0.06
C ILE A 158 11.16 2.47 1.06
N THR A 159 12.35 2.95 0.75
CA THR A 159 13.44 3.11 1.75
C THR A 159 13.18 4.25 2.74
N THR A 160 12.40 5.24 2.36
CA THR A 160 11.99 6.32 3.27
C THR A 160 10.91 5.87 4.25
N HIS A 161 10.03 4.92 3.85
CA HIS A 161 8.87 4.49 4.63
C HIS A 161 9.03 3.09 5.24
N SER A 162 10.23 2.50 5.18
CA SER A 162 10.53 1.18 5.76
C SER A 162 11.94 1.14 6.34
N ASN A 163 12.35 -0.01 6.88
CA ASN A 163 13.69 -0.18 7.45
C ASN A 163 14.66 -0.87 6.48
N VAL A 164 14.25 -1.19 5.26
CA VAL A 164 15.11 -1.81 4.26
C VAL A 164 16.12 -0.78 3.72
N SER A 165 17.39 -1.15 3.62
CA SER A 165 18.39 -0.26 2.99
C SER A 165 18.22 -0.25 1.47
N LYS A 166 18.65 0.87 0.83
CA LYS A 166 18.63 1.02 -0.62
C LYS A 166 19.37 -0.13 -1.32
N ASP A 167 20.60 -0.40 -0.90
CA ASP A 167 21.41 -1.46 -1.50
C ASP A 167 20.76 -2.84 -1.40
N ARG A 168 20.11 -3.11 -0.24
CA ARG A 168 19.41 -4.40 -0.05
C ARG A 168 18.18 -4.51 -0.91
N LEU A 169 17.38 -3.46 -1.00
CA LEU A 169 16.19 -3.42 -1.85
C LEU A 169 16.55 -3.62 -3.33
N GLU A 170 17.58 -2.93 -3.82
CA GLU A 170 18.07 -3.08 -5.18
C GLU A 170 18.59 -4.51 -5.45
N GLN A 171 19.31 -5.12 -4.50
CA GLN A 171 19.72 -6.53 -4.60
C GLN A 171 18.51 -7.48 -4.69
N LEU A 172 17.46 -7.26 -3.88
CA LEU A 172 16.23 -8.06 -3.94
C LEU A 172 15.52 -7.90 -5.29
N MET A 173 15.52 -6.69 -5.86
CA MET A 173 14.90 -6.42 -7.15
C MET A 173 15.57 -7.13 -8.32
N ILE A 174 16.91 -7.20 -8.34
CA ILE A 174 17.68 -7.80 -9.45
C ILE A 174 17.99 -9.29 -9.25
N ASN A 175 17.52 -9.89 -8.15
CA ASN A 175 17.78 -11.30 -7.87
C ASN A 175 17.17 -12.21 -8.96
N THR A 176 17.92 -13.22 -9.38
CA THR A 176 17.53 -14.23 -10.37
C THR A 176 17.20 -15.58 -9.71
N GLY A 177 16.57 -15.55 -8.54
CA GLY A 177 16.26 -16.74 -7.75
C GLY A 177 15.25 -17.70 -8.41
N HIS A 178 15.11 -18.89 -7.85
CA HIS A 178 14.35 -20.01 -8.42
C HIS A 178 12.82 -19.79 -8.51
N PHE A 179 12.29 -18.74 -7.88
CA PHE A 179 10.83 -18.54 -7.75
C PHE A 179 10.23 -17.56 -8.75
N THR A 180 11.04 -16.84 -9.48
CA THR A 180 10.56 -15.94 -10.53
C THR A 180 11.11 -16.38 -11.88
N LYS A 181 10.25 -16.43 -12.91
CA LYS A 181 10.69 -16.64 -14.30
C LYS A 181 11.50 -15.46 -14.85
N ASP A 182 11.68 -14.44 -14.03
CA ASP A 182 12.22 -13.13 -14.36
C ASP A 182 12.97 -12.54 -13.14
N LEU A 183 13.53 -11.35 -13.26
CA LEU A 183 14.18 -10.64 -12.15
C LEU A 183 13.20 -10.33 -11.02
N GLY A 184 13.66 -10.46 -9.78
CA GLY A 184 12.92 -10.10 -8.59
C GLY A 184 12.95 -11.14 -7.49
N THR A 185 12.41 -10.78 -6.34
CA THR A 185 12.32 -11.63 -5.16
C THR A 185 10.88 -11.73 -4.67
N ILE A 186 10.45 -12.94 -4.34
CA ILE A 186 9.21 -13.19 -3.60
C ILE A 186 9.59 -13.35 -2.14
N LEU A 187 8.96 -12.56 -1.27
CA LEU A 187 9.12 -12.61 0.18
C LEU A 187 7.81 -13.10 0.79
N VAL A 188 7.86 -14.09 1.66
CA VAL A 188 6.66 -14.70 2.28
C VAL A 188 6.63 -14.38 3.77
N GLY A 189 5.55 -13.76 4.24
CA GLY A 189 5.30 -13.49 5.65
C GLY A 189 6.50 -12.87 6.37
N CYS A 190 7.13 -13.62 7.26
CA CYS A 190 8.27 -13.13 8.06
C CYS A 190 9.51 -12.76 7.24
N GLU A 191 9.66 -13.23 6.00
CA GLU A 191 10.79 -12.82 5.15
C GLU A 191 10.70 -11.31 4.82
N ALA A 192 9.51 -10.78 4.55
CA ALA A 192 9.31 -9.35 4.32
C ALA A 192 9.62 -8.51 5.57
N VAL A 193 9.38 -9.07 6.75
CA VAL A 193 9.75 -8.43 8.04
C VAL A 193 11.26 -8.48 8.26
N ASN A 194 11.89 -9.63 8.02
CA ASN A 194 13.33 -9.80 8.19
C ASN A 194 14.15 -8.91 7.24
N GLU A 195 13.64 -8.65 6.04
CA GLU A 195 14.23 -7.69 5.11
C GLU A 195 13.94 -6.22 5.48
N GLY A 196 13.15 -5.97 6.50
CA GLY A 196 12.84 -4.63 6.98
C GLY A 196 11.82 -3.87 6.12
N ILE A 197 11.11 -4.54 5.20
CA ILE A 197 10.09 -3.90 4.35
C ILE A 197 8.80 -3.71 5.15
N ILE A 198 8.34 -4.76 5.86
CA ILE A 198 7.13 -4.74 6.69
C ILE A 198 7.53 -4.72 8.17
N ASN A 199 6.73 -4.08 9.03
CA ASN A 199 7.06 -3.97 10.45
C ASN A 199 6.88 -5.29 11.20
N GLU A 200 5.75 -6.00 11.02
CA GLU A 200 5.45 -7.23 11.76
C GLU A 200 4.61 -8.22 10.95
N THR A 201 4.71 -9.50 11.32
CA THR A 201 3.70 -10.49 10.93
C THR A 201 2.52 -10.44 11.87
N GLY A 202 1.29 -10.39 11.32
CA GLY A 202 0.08 -10.35 12.15
C GLY A 202 -1.18 -10.42 11.29
N GLY A 203 -2.33 -10.50 11.95
CA GLY A 203 -3.63 -10.54 11.29
C GLY A 203 -4.46 -9.29 11.56
N ILE A 204 -5.77 -9.38 11.21
CA ILE A 204 -6.69 -8.24 11.34
C ILE A 204 -6.80 -7.74 12.79
N LYS A 205 -6.74 -8.65 13.77
CA LYS A 205 -6.80 -8.28 15.20
C LYS A 205 -5.61 -7.40 15.58
N ASP A 206 -4.41 -7.78 15.12
CA ASP A 206 -3.17 -7.07 15.44
C ASP A 206 -3.16 -5.70 14.77
N ALA A 207 -3.55 -5.63 13.50
CA ALA A 207 -3.64 -4.39 12.73
C ALA A 207 -4.65 -3.40 13.36
N VAL A 208 -5.84 -3.85 13.74
CA VAL A 208 -6.86 -3.00 14.40
C VAL A 208 -6.38 -2.55 15.78
N SER A 209 -5.77 -3.44 16.57
CA SER A 209 -5.24 -3.09 17.89
C SER A 209 -4.15 -2.02 17.78
N LYS A 210 -3.20 -2.20 16.86
CA LYS A 210 -2.13 -1.24 16.61
C LYS A 210 -2.68 0.13 16.18
N LEU A 211 -3.67 0.14 15.30
CA LEU A 211 -4.27 1.39 14.87
C LEU A 211 -4.93 2.13 16.04
N TYR A 212 -5.64 1.43 16.92
CA TYR A 212 -6.19 2.04 18.13
C TYR A 212 -5.11 2.61 19.04
N ASP A 213 -4.00 1.90 19.21
CA ASP A 213 -2.87 2.39 20.02
C ASP A 213 -2.24 3.66 19.43
N LEU A 214 -2.12 3.73 18.09
CA LEU A 214 -1.61 4.91 17.40
C LEU A 214 -2.56 6.11 17.56
N ILE A 215 -3.87 5.90 17.43
CA ILE A 215 -4.89 6.92 17.64
C ILE A 215 -4.82 7.47 19.08
N GLU A 216 -4.71 6.60 20.08
CA GLU A 216 -4.60 7.04 21.48
C GLU A 216 -3.32 7.84 21.76
N LYS A 217 -2.21 7.43 21.17
CA LYS A 217 -0.93 8.15 21.32
C LYS A 217 -1.02 9.55 20.72
N GLN A 218 -1.61 9.67 19.51
CA GLN A 218 -1.77 10.97 18.87
C GLN A 218 -2.69 11.91 19.65
N LYS A 219 -3.83 11.40 20.18
CA LYS A 219 -4.75 12.20 21.02
C LYS A 219 -4.09 12.72 22.30
N LYS A 220 -3.21 11.92 22.93
CA LYS A 220 -2.45 12.37 24.11
C LYS A 220 -1.46 13.46 23.75
N SER A 221 -0.71 13.30 22.67
CA SER A 221 0.27 14.30 22.22
C SER A 221 -0.38 15.65 21.89
N ASN A 222 -1.57 15.62 21.26
CA ASN A 222 -2.30 16.85 20.93
C ASN A 222 -2.91 17.56 22.16
N ASN A 223 -3.18 16.83 23.25
CA ASN A 223 -3.69 17.41 24.49
C ASN A 223 -2.59 17.99 25.40
N GLU A 224 -1.32 17.69 25.13
CA GLU A 224 -0.16 18.19 25.88
C GLU A 224 0.47 19.44 25.24
N GLN A 225 -0.01 19.85 24.07
CA GLN A 225 0.37 21.11 23.38
C GLN A 225 -0.65 22.21 23.61
#